data_f73bd3c7abbf927ad12c35be1b1a8256
#
_entry.id   f73bd3c7abbf927ad12c35be1b1a8256
#
_cell.length_a   1.000
_cell.length_b   1.000
_cell.length_c   1.000
_cell.angle_alpha   90.00
_cell.angle_beta   90.00
_cell.angle_gamma   90.00
#
_symmetry.space_group_name_H-M   'P 1'
#
loop_
_entity.id
_entity.type
_entity.pdbx_description
1 polymer ?
#
loop_
_entity_poly.entity_id
_entity_poly.type
_entity_poly.pdbx_seq_one_letter_code
_entity_poly.pdbx_strand_id
1 'polypeptide(L)'
;LSSLVGSEMCIRDSGRTGPYANKGGFDLVAQGMSGLMSITGEDKNKPPMKVGAPLTDITAGLLAASGILAALIHRDKTGEGQKVDTSLYEAGIVHTYWQSAIAGATGVSPGPLGSAHPLTAPYQAFKTKDKWITIGASNQNTWLMLLKAINRQDLNEDEKFSTNSSRKEN
;
A
#
# COMPACT_ATOMS: atom_id res chain seq x y z
N LEU A 1 -27.94 29.57 -14.33
CA LEU A 1 -27.13 29.41 -13.11
C LEU A 1 -27.07 27.94 -12.71
N SER A 2 -26.22 27.18 -13.37
CA SER A 2 -25.92 25.82 -12.96
C SER A 2 -24.49 25.79 -12.40
N SER A 3 -24.30 26.47 -11.28
CA SER A 3 -23.14 26.17 -10.42
C SER A 3 -23.46 24.88 -9.69
N LEU A 4 -23.34 23.78 -10.36
CA LEU A 4 -23.45 22.48 -9.77
C LEU A 4 -22.25 22.25 -8.86
N VAL A 5 -22.47 22.52 -7.60
CA VAL A 5 -21.85 21.73 -6.54
C VAL A 5 -22.77 20.55 -6.32
N GLY A 6 -22.84 19.68 -7.31
CA GLY A 6 -23.37 18.36 -7.18
C GLY A 6 -22.19 17.43 -7.01
N SER A 7 -21.81 17.12 -5.79
CA SER A 7 -20.96 15.99 -5.49
C SER A 7 -21.79 14.72 -5.73
N GLU A 8 -22.00 14.34 -6.97
CA GLU A 8 -22.35 12.98 -7.30
C GLU A 8 -21.10 12.14 -7.04
N MET A 9 -21.06 11.54 -5.90
CA MET A 9 -20.07 10.54 -5.55
C MET A 9 -20.43 9.26 -6.30
N CYS A 10 -20.06 9.19 -7.58
CA CYS A 10 -20.09 7.96 -8.33
C CYS A 10 -18.81 7.18 -8.01
N ILE A 11 -18.84 6.43 -6.93
CA ILE A 11 -17.86 5.39 -6.67
C ILE A 11 -18.08 4.32 -7.72
N ARG A 12 -17.23 4.26 -8.72
CA ARG A 12 -17.17 3.17 -9.71
C ARG A 12 -15.88 2.41 -9.50
N ASP A 13 -15.92 1.09 -9.70
CA ASP A 13 -14.75 0.24 -9.42
C ASP A 13 -13.56 0.55 -10.30
N SER A 14 -13.80 0.77 -11.60
CA SER A 14 -12.74 0.90 -12.61
C SER A 14 -12.67 2.27 -13.28
N GLY A 15 -13.46 3.25 -12.82
CA GLY A 15 -13.56 4.56 -13.45
C GLY A 15 -14.68 4.65 -14.50
N ARG A 16 -14.85 5.85 -15.09
CA ARG A 16 -15.97 6.18 -16.01
C ARG A 16 -15.65 5.94 -17.46
N THR A 17 -14.41 5.68 -17.78
CA THR A 17 -13.90 5.45 -19.15
C THR A 17 -13.17 4.12 -19.23
N GLY A 18 -12.94 3.64 -20.46
CA GLY A 18 -12.23 2.38 -20.69
C GLY A 18 -13.15 1.14 -20.74
N PRO A 19 -12.58 -0.05 -20.93
CA PRO A 19 -13.32 -1.28 -21.23
C PRO A 19 -14.20 -1.78 -20.06
N TYR A 20 -13.95 -1.33 -18.85
CA TYR A 20 -14.69 -1.71 -17.66
C TYR A 20 -15.64 -0.64 -17.13
N ALA A 21 -15.82 0.49 -17.82
CA ALA A 21 -16.62 1.63 -17.36
C ALA A 21 -18.06 1.29 -16.96
N ASN A 22 -18.64 0.24 -17.54
CA ASN A 22 -19.99 -0.22 -17.27
C ASN A 22 -20.06 -1.43 -16.33
N LYS A 23 -18.94 -1.86 -15.79
CA LYS A 23 -18.92 -2.95 -14.80
C LYS A 23 -19.01 -2.38 -13.40
N GLY A 24 -19.87 -2.95 -12.59
CA GLY A 24 -19.90 -2.74 -11.16
C GLY A 24 -18.89 -3.66 -10.48
N GLY A 25 -18.52 -3.36 -9.26
CA GLY A 25 -17.67 -4.21 -8.43
C GLY A 25 -17.73 -3.78 -6.98
N PHE A 26 -16.86 -4.37 -6.22
CA PHE A 26 -16.74 -4.20 -4.79
C PHE A 26 -15.26 -4.08 -4.44
N ASP A 27 -14.96 -3.64 -3.23
CA ASP A 27 -13.61 -3.59 -2.69
C ASP A 27 -12.78 -4.85 -3.01
N LEU A 28 -13.37 -6.06 -2.87
CA LEU A 28 -12.70 -7.32 -3.21
C LEU A 28 -12.22 -7.37 -4.67
N VAL A 29 -13.07 -6.93 -5.60
CA VAL A 29 -12.76 -6.92 -7.04
C VAL A 29 -11.65 -5.89 -7.31
N ALA A 30 -11.76 -4.72 -6.73
CA ALA A 30 -10.77 -3.65 -6.86
C ALA A 30 -9.40 -4.05 -6.27
N GLN A 31 -9.38 -4.71 -5.11
CA GLN A 31 -8.14 -5.26 -4.54
C GLN A 31 -7.50 -6.32 -5.45
N GLY A 32 -8.31 -7.18 -6.09
CA GLY A 32 -7.82 -8.16 -7.06
C GLY A 32 -7.25 -7.51 -8.31
N MET A 33 -8.01 -6.60 -8.93
CA MET A 33 -7.64 -5.95 -10.18
C MET A 33 -6.43 -5.00 -10.04
N SER A 34 -6.29 -4.31 -8.92
CA SER A 34 -5.16 -3.40 -8.65
C SER A 34 -3.84 -4.11 -8.33
N GLY A 35 -3.87 -5.45 -8.15
CA GLY A 35 -2.70 -6.21 -7.75
C GLY A 35 -2.46 -6.25 -6.24
N LEU A 36 -3.29 -5.58 -5.43
CA LEU A 36 -3.11 -5.57 -3.97
C LEU A 36 -3.18 -6.98 -3.37
N MET A 37 -4.07 -7.83 -3.87
CA MET A 37 -4.17 -9.22 -3.43
C MET A 37 -2.96 -10.07 -3.83
N SER A 38 -2.29 -9.75 -4.94
CA SER A 38 -1.12 -10.51 -5.39
C SER A 38 0.13 -10.28 -4.53
N ILE A 39 0.17 -9.17 -3.79
CA ILE A 39 1.26 -8.82 -2.88
C ILE A 39 0.91 -9.04 -1.40
N THR A 40 -0.33 -9.48 -1.13
CA THR A 40 -0.84 -9.71 0.23
C THR A 40 -0.99 -11.22 0.47
N GLY A 41 -0.38 -11.73 1.54
CA GLY A 41 -0.43 -13.15 1.90
C GLY A 41 0.90 -13.67 2.44
N GLU A 42 0.95 -14.97 2.75
CA GLU A 42 2.14 -15.60 3.31
C GLU A 42 3.26 -15.77 2.28
N ASP A 43 2.92 -16.40 1.16
CA ASP A 43 3.84 -16.65 0.05
C ASP A 43 3.07 -16.89 -1.27
N LYS A 44 3.81 -16.93 -2.39
CA LYS A 44 3.24 -17.06 -3.74
C LYS A 44 2.55 -18.39 -4.03
N ASN A 45 2.74 -19.41 -3.20
CA ASN A 45 2.12 -20.73 -3.38
C ASN A 45 0.81 -20.85 -2.59
N LYS A 46 0.45 -19.82 -1.85
CA LYS A 46 -0.82 -19.74 -1.10
C LYS A 46 -1.87 -18.96 -1.91
N PRO A 47 -3.16 -19.17 -1.63
CA PRO A 47 -4.21 -18.36 -2.25
C PRO A 47 -4.01 -16.85 -2.01
N PRO A 48 -4.30 -16.02 -3.01
CA PRO A 48 -4.27 -14.57 -2.83
C PRO A 48 -5.21 -14.15 -1.69
N MET A 49 -4.76 -13.21 -0.87
CA MET A 49 -5.51 -12.74 0.28
C MET A 49 -5.91 -11.28 0.09
N LYS A 50 -7.17 -10.98 0.40
CA LYS A 50 -7.57 -9.59 0.52
C LYS A 50 -7.14 -9.02 1.89
N VAL A 51 -6.89 -7.74 1.95
CA VAL A 51 -6.78 -7.04 3.23
C VAL A 51 -8.15 -7.06 3.94
N GLY A 52 -8.17 -7.28 5.24
CA GLY A 52 -9.40 -7.45 6.02
C GLY A 52 -10.32 -6.22 6.01
N ALA A 53 -9.75 -5.01 6.00
CA ALA A 53 -10.50 -3.76 5.84
C ALA A 53 -10.82 -3.49 4.35
N PRO A 54 -11.92 -2.81 4.02
CA PRO A 54 -12.26 -2.39 2.66
C PRO A 54 -11.40 -1.19 2.24
N LEU A 55 -10.11 -1.43 2.00
CA LEU A 55 -9.12 -0.38 1.78
C LEU A 55 -9.42 0.48 0.54
N THR A 56 -9.91 -0.13 -0.53
CA THR A 56 -10.17 0.60 -1.77
C THR A 56 -11.37 1.53 -1.62
N ASP A 57 -12.42 1.11 -0.90
CA ASP A 57 -13.58 1.94 -0.58
C ASP A 57 -13.18 3.14 0.29
N ILE A 58 -12.46 2.86 1.40
CA ILE A 58 -12.02 3.90 2.34
C ILE A 58 -11.12 4.92 1.63
N THR A 59 -10.16 4.45 0.85
CA THR A 59 -9.20 5.32 0.17
C THR A 59 -9.84 6.11 -0.96
N ALA A 60 -10.76 5.52 -1.74
CA ALA A 60 -11.51 6.26 -2.74
C ALA A 60 -12.34 7.38 -2.11
N GLY A 61 -12.96 7.11 -0.96
CA GLY A 61 -13.67 8.13 -0.19
C GLY A 61 -12.79 9.28 0.26
N LEU A 62 -11.59 8.99 0.77
CA LEU A 62 -10.61 9.99 1.19
C LEU A 62 -10.07 10.81 0.00
N LEU A 63 -9.77 10.16 -1.13
CA LEU A 63 -9.34 10.84 -2.35
C LEU A 63 -10.45 11.74 -2.90
N ALA A 64 -11.70 11.27 -2.90
CA ALA A 64 -12.86 12.08 -3.30
C ALA A 64 -13.01 13.31 -2.40
N ALA A 65 -12.94 13.15 -1.08
CA ALA A 65 -13.03 14.26 -0.14
C ALA A 65 -11.91 15.29 -0.35
N SER A 66 -10.67 14.82 -0.54
CA SER A 66 -9.51 15.68 -0.82
C SER A 66 -9.67 16.43 -2.16
N GLY A 67 -10.13 15.75 -3.19
CA GLY A 67 -10.41 16.35 -4.49
C GLY A 67 -11.52 17.41 -4.43
N ILE A 68 -12.59 17.13 -3.68
CA ILE A 68 -13.69 18.09 -3.48
C ILE A 68 -13.17 19.35 -2.76
N LEU A 69 -12.38 19.21 -1.71
CA LEU A 69 -11.79 20.36 -1.01
C LEU A 69 -10.92 21.19 -1.94
N ALA A 70 -10.08 20.54 -2.75
CA ALA A 70 -9.25 21.22 -3.75
C ALA A 70 -10.11 21.94 -4.81
N ALA A 71 -11.20 21.31 -5.27
CA ALA A 71 -12.12 21.89 -6.23
C ALA A 71 -12.88 23.12 -5.65
N LEU A 72 -13.24 23.08 -4.37
CA LEU A 72 -13.85 24.22 -3.67
C LEU A 72 -12.87 25.39 -3.56
N ILE A 73 -11.62 25.15 -3.19
CA ILE A 73 -10.58 26.19 -3.13
C ILE A 73 -10.35 26.82 -4.51
N HIS A 74 -10.33 26.00 -5.56
CA HIS A 74 -10.22 26.50 -6.93
C HIS A 74 -11.42 27.40 -7.30
N ARG A 75 -12.63 26.91 -7.05
CA ARG A 75 -13.86 27.65 -7.34
C ARG A 75 -13.92 28.99 -6.59
N ASP A 76 -13.51 29.01 -5.34
CA ASP A 76 -13.52 30.24 -4.53
C ASP A 76 -12.53 31.30 -5.06
N LYS A 77 -11.46 30.88 -5.74
CA LYS A 77 -10.46 31.77 -6.38
C LYS A 77 -10.84 32.21 -7.79
N THR A 78 -11.45 31.33 -8.56
CA THR A 78 -11.66 31.53 -10.00
C THR A 78 -13.13 31.73 -10.39
N GLY A 79 -14.08 31.37 -9.53
CA GLY A 79 -15.50 31.30 -9.85
C GLY A 79 -15.88 30.04 -10.66
N GLU A 80 -14.94 29.17 -11.01
CA GLU A 80 -15.15 28.02 -11.86
C GLU A 80 -15.22 26.73 -11.02
N GLY A 81 -16.31 25.97 -11.17
CA GLY A 81 -16.47 24.64 -10.59
C GLY A 81 -15.83 23.56 -11.46
N GLN A 82 -15.53 22.42 -10.85
CA GLN A 82 -15.00 21.26 -11.58
C GLN A 82 -15.57 19.96 -11.03
N LYS A 83 -15.53 18.92 -11.85
CA LYS A 83 -15.89 17.56 -11.46
C LYS A 83 -14.69 16.89 -10.81
N VAL A 84 -14.94 16.16 -9.74
CA VAL A 84 -13.97 15.26 -9.10
C VAL A 84 -14.40 13.82 -9.39
N ASP A 85 -13.49 13.03 -9.92
CA ASP A 85 -13.72 11.63 -10.25
C ASP A 85 -12.61 10.79 -9.61
N THR A 86 -12.94 9.65 -9.02
CA THR A 86 -12.01 8.67 -8.45
C THR A 86 -12.62 7.29 -8.57
N SER A 87 -11.79 6.26 -8.50
CA SER A 87 -12.25 4.88 -8.57
C SER A 87 -11.63 4.02 -7.48
N LEU A 88 -12.28 2.90 -7.16
CA LEU A 88 -11.73 1.90 -6.25
C LEU A 88 -10.44 1.30 -6.80
N TYR A 89 -10.36 1.15 -8.13
CA TYR A 89 -9.16 0.64 -8.81
C TYR A 89 -7.96 1.56 -8.62
N GLU A 90 -8.12 2.87 -8.85
CA GLU A 90 -7.06 3.86 -8.61
C GLU A 90 -6.65 3.88 -7.13
N ALA A 91 -7.62 3.84 -6.22
CA ALA A 91 -7.37 3.73 -4.79
C ALA A 91 -6.56 2.46 -4.44
N GLY A 92 -6.86 1.33 -5.07
CA GLY A 92 -6.12 0.09 -4.92
C GLY A 92 -4.67 0.19 -5.40
N ILE A 93 -4.43 0.86 -6.53
CA ILE A 93 -3.07 1.09 -7.06
C ILE A 93 -2.25 1.95 -6.10
N VAL A 94 -2.84 2.95 -5.45
CA VAL A 94 -2.13 3.75 -4.43
C VAL A 94 -1.53 2.87 -3.33
N HIS A 95 -2.22 1.81 -2.93
CA HIS A 95 -1.75 0.88 -1.90
C HIS A 95 -0.64 -0.06 -2.36
N THR A 96 -0.42 -0.25 -3.65
CA THR A 96 0.69 -1.08 -4.14
C THR A 96 2.05 -0.34 -4.14
N TYR A 97 2.03 0.97 -4.04
CA TYR A 97 3.12 1.94 -3.86
C TYR A 97 4.52 1.45 -4.29
N TRP A 98 5.38 1.09 -3.34
CA TRP A 98 6.75 0.59 -3.65
C TRP A 98 6.78 -0.74 -4.40
N GLN A 99 5.78 -1.59 -4.26
CA GLN A 99 5.72 -2.84 -5.04
C GLN A 99 5.52 -2.53 -6.54
N SER A 100 4.69 -1.56 -6.87
CA SER A 100 4.55 -1.07 -8.25
C SER A 100 5.83 -0.41 -8.75
N ALA A 101 6.52 0.37 -7.90
CA ALA A 101 7.79 0.98 -8.24
C ALA A 101 8.88 -0.08 -8.49
N ILE A 102 8.95 -1.13 -7.66
CA ILE A 102 9.87 -2.26 -7.84
C ILE A 102 9.56 -2.98 -9.15
N ALA A 103 8.29 -3.29 -9.42
CA ALA A 103 7.89 -3.94 -10.67
C ALA A 103 8.27 -3.08 -11.90
N GLY A 104 8.03 -1.79 -11.84
CA GLY A 104 8.40 -0.85 -12.92
C GLY A 104 9.91 -0.75 -13.16
N ALA A 105 10.71 -0.80 -12.09
CA ALA A 105 12.16 -0.70 -12.19
C ALA A 105 12.84 -2.02 -12.62
N THR A 106 12.30 -3.16 -12.21
CA THR A 106 12.93 -4.47 -12.40
C THR A 106 12.29 -5.32 -13.50
N GLY A 107 11.07 -4.99 -13.92
CA GLY A 107 10.26 -5.83 -14.81
C GLY A 107 9.71 -7.10 -14.13
N VAL A 108 9.95 -7.27 -12.81
CA VAL A 108 9.54 -8.46 -12.07
C VAL A 108 8.32 -8.12 -11.20
N SER A 109 7.25 -8.88 -11.36
CA SER A 109 6.07 -8.75 -10.51
C SER A 109 6.39 -9.25 -9.10
N PRO A 110 6.28 -8.40 -8.06
CA PRO A 110 6.49 -8.84 -6.68
C PRO A 110 5.38 -9.78 -6.23
N GLY A 111 5.71 -10.63 -5.27
CA GLY A 111 4.76 -11.53 -4.61
C GLY A 111 4.52 -11.16 -3.16
N PRO A 112 3.67 -11.92 -2.46
CA PRO A 112 3.43 -11.76 -1.04
C PRO A 112 4.68 -12.17 -0.23
N LEU A 113 4.92 -11.46 0.86
CA LEU A 113 6.08 -11.63 1.74
C LEU A 113 5.66 -11.87 3.20
N GLY A 114 4.42 -12.29 3.44
CA GLY A 114 3.88 -12.35 4.79
C GLY A 114 3.86 -10.96 5.43
N SER A 115 4.49 -10.84 6.57
CA SER A 115 4.65 -9.56 7.27
C SER A 115 5.99 -8.86 6.98
N ALA A 116 6.85 -9.44 6.10
CA ALA A 116 8.18 -8.90 5.85
C ALA A 116 8.14 -7.69 4.90
N HIS A 117 9.01 -6.73 5.17
CA HIS A 117 9.19 -5.58 4.29
C HIS A 117 10.00 -5.96 3.05
N PRO A 118 9.66 -5.47 1.84
CA PRO A 118 10.36 -5.86 0.61
C PRO A 118 11.82 -5.40 0.55
N LEU A 119 12.18 -4.31 1.23
CA LEU A 119 13.49 -3.67 1.06
C LEU A 119 14.34 -3.62 2.33
N THR A 120 13.78 -3.87 3.51
CA THR A 120 14.50 -3.68 4.78
C THR A 120 14.35 -4.86 5.73
N ALA A 121 15.40 -5.14 6.49
CA ALA A 121 15.44 -6.18 7.52
C ALA A 121 16.28 -5.76 8.73
N PRO A 122 15.89 -6.21 9.96
CA PRO A 122 14.64 -6.90 10.27
C PRO A 122 13.44 -5.95 10.30
N TYR A 123 12.40 -6.28 9.57
CA TYR A 123 11.13 -5.56 9.56
C TYR A 123 10.01 -6.55 9.25
N GLN A 124 9.51 -7.23 10.28
CA GLN A 124 8.42 -8.21 10.16
C GLN A 124 7.90 -8.65 11.53
N ALA A 125 6.90 -9.53 11.53
CA ALA A 125 6.48 -10.25 12.72
C ALA A 125 7.36 -11.48 12.95
N PHE A 126 7.76 -11.70 14.20
CA PHE A 126 8.56 -12.84 14.64
C PHE A 126 7.80 -13.65 15.67
N LYS A 127 7.91 -14.98 15.56
CA LYS A 127 7.34 -15.89 16.54
C LYS A 127 8.23 -15.90 17.78
N THR A 128 7.61 -15.72 18.94
CA THR A 128 8.24 -15.90 20.24
C THR A 128 7.84 -17.26 20.82
N LYS A 129 8.25 -17.54 22.04
CA LYS A 129 7.91 -18.80 22.73
C LYS A 129 6.40 -18.99 22.84
N ASP A 130 5.65 -17.93 23.05
CA ASP A 130 4.22 -17.96 23.38
C ASP A 130 3.33 -17.17 22.41
N LYS A 131 3.87 -16.14 21.74
CA LYS A 131 3.10 -15.19 20.91
C LYS A 131 3.87 -14.74 19.67
N TRP A 132 3.46 -13.62 19.14
CA TRP A 132 4.14 -12.92 18.05
C TRP A 132 4.50 -11.50 18.50
N ILE A 133 5.65 -11.03 18.05
CA ILE A 133 6.07 -9.64 18.17
C ILE A 133 6.38 -9.05 16.81
N THR A 134 6.23 -7.75 16.67
CA THR A 134 6.68 -7.04 15.48
C THR A 134 7.99 -6.31 15.78
N ILE A 135 8.96 -6.43 14.87
CA ILE A 135 10.24 -5.74 14.97
C ILE A 135 10.44 -4.94 13.69
N GLY A 136 10.73 -3.65 13.84
CA GLY A 136 11.09 -2.76 12.75
C GLY A 136 12.42 -2.06 13.05
N ALA A 137 13.54 -2.67 12.66
CA ALA A 137 14.89 -2.14 12.86
C ALA A 137 15.56 -1.88 11.51
N SER A 138 14.93 -1.06 10.68
CA SER A 138 15.26 -0.85 9.28
C SER A 138 16.42 0.11 9.00
N ASN A 139 16.91 0.84 9.99
CA ASN A 139 18.09 1.70 9.88
C ASN A 139 19.17 1.29 10.89
N GLN A 140 20.39 1.79 10.73
CA GLN A 140 21.52 1.38 11.56
C GLN A 140 21.30 1.67 13.05
N ASN A 141 20.73 2.81 13.41
CA ASN A 141 20.50 3.14 14.81
C ASN A 141 19.51 2.17 15.46
N THR A 142 18.39 1.89 14.80
CA THR A 142 17.39 0.94 15.33
C THR A 142 17.92 -0.50 15.32
N TRP A 143 18.79 -0.85 14.38
CA TRP A 143 19.51 -2.12 14.39
C TRP A 143 20.37 -2.28 15.63
N LEU A 144 21.23 -1.30 15.95
CA LEU A 144 22.06 -1.31 17.14
C LEU A 144 21.24 -1.37 18.44
N MET A 145 20.11 -0.67 18.49
CA MET A 145 19.19 -0.74 19.61
C MET A 145 18.59 -2.14 19.78
N LEU A 146 18.20 -2.78 18.67
CA LEU A 146 17.71 -4.15 18.67
C LEU A 146 18.79 -5.11 19.18
N LEU A 147 20.03 -5.04 18.66
CA LEU A 147 21.14 -5.90 19.10
C LEU A 147 21.39 -5.77 20.61
N LYS A 148 21.34 -4.56 21.13
CA LYS A 148 21.43 -4.32 22.57
C LYS A 148 20.28 -4.98 23.34
N ALA A 149 19.05 -4.86 22.83
CA ALA A 149 17.86 -5.41 23.48
C ALA A 149 17.85 -6.93 23.55
N ILE A 150 18.37 -7.59 22.50
CA ILE A 150 18.46 -9.06 22.42
C ILE A 150 19.81 -9.62 22.92
N ASN A 151 20.70 -8.75 23.40
CA ASN A 151 22.04 -9.08 23.91
C ASN A 151 22.94 -9.81 22.87
N ARG A 152 22.88 -9.33 21.60
CA ARG A 152 23.62 -9.89 20.46
C ARG A 152 24.42 -8.81 19.71
N GLN A 153 25.19 -8.00 20.43
CA GLN A 153 26.04 -6.95 19.85
C GLN A 153 27.14 -7.53 18.92
N ASP A 154 27.49 -8.78 19.09
CA ASP A 154 28.38 -9.57 18.25
C ASP A 154 27.98 -9.52 16.77
N LEU A 155 26.69 -9.49 16.47
CA LEU A 155 26.17 -9.47 15.10
C LEU A 155 26.47 -8.16 14.34
N ASN A 156 26.85 -7.11 15.04
CA ASN A 156 27.23 -5.86 14.37
C ASN A 156 28.61 -5.96 13.68
N GLU A 157 29.46 -6.87 14.12
CA GLU A 157 30.80 -7.10 13.58
C GLU A 157 30.81 -8.16 12.47
N ASP A 158 29.69 -8.87 12.30
CA ASP A 158 29.52 -9.87 11.25
C ASP A 158 29.13 -9.19 9.93
N GLU A 159 29.94 -9.41 8.88
CA GLU A 159 29.71 -8.86 7.53
C GLU A 159 28.31 -9.20 6.98
N LYS A 160 27.74 -10.33 7.36
CA LYS A 160 26.39 -10.75 6.96
C LYS A 160 25.30 -9.81 7.44
N PHE A 161 25.56 -9.00 8.46
CA PHE A 161 24.59 -8.09 9.05
C PHE A 161 25.04 -6.62 9.03
N SER A 162 26.16 -6.33 8.37
CA SER A 162 26.78 -5.00 8.33
C SER A 162 25.91 -3.95 7.63
N THR A 163 25.18 -4.35 6.58
CA THR A 163 24.30 -3.47 5.82
C THR A 163 22.85 -3.97 5.88
N ASN A 164 21.90 -3.08 5.54
CA ASN A 164 20.50 -3.47 5.46
C ASN A 164 20.25 -4.51 4.36
N SER A 165 20.96 -4.43 3.24
CA SER A 165 20.86 -5.43 2.16
C SER A 165 21.34 -6.80 2.63
N SER A 166 22.54 -6.86 3.23
CA SER A 166 23.08 -8.12 3.74
C SER A 166 22.21 -8.73 4.86
N ARG A 167 21.63 -7.90 5.73
CA ARG A 167 20.64 -8.37 6.72
C ARG A 167 19.40 -8.98 6.12
N LYS A 168 19.01 -8.55 4.94
CA LYS A 168 17.83 -9.08 4.25
C LYS A 168 18.12 -10.45 3.59
N GLU A 169 19.35 -10.71 3.20
CA GLU A 169 19.78 -11.93 2.53
C GLU A 169 20.11 -13.06 3.53
N ASN A 170 20.38 -12.72 4.80
CA ASN A 170 20.77 -13.65 5.86
C ASN A 170 19.79 -13.67 7.03
#